data_eaa65a5077ad779ed9e670548c5eb549
#
_entry.id   eaa65a5077ad779ed9e670548c5eb549
#
_cell.length_a   1.000
_cell.length_b   1.000
_cell.length_c   1.000
_cell.angle_alpha   90.00
_cell.angle_beta   90.00
_cell.angle_gamma   90.00
#
_symmetry.space_group_name_H-M   'P 1'
#
loop_
_entity.id
_entity.type
_entity.pdbx_description
1 polymer ?
#
loop_
_entity_poly.entity_id
_entity_poly.type
_entity_poly.pdbx_seq_one_letter_code
_entity_poly.pdbx_strand_id
1 'polypeptide(L)'
;MGIIRAISASLGSVAKEQWKEAFFMDALPVDVLMVRGHKHVSDRSANSRIDDEVITSGSLLSVADGQALIVVSHGKVVNVCTEPGEHEFIDPDRPAGVAGYFHDVWERVGFGGGDVQPFRQRVYYINTKECHGNRFETPAPALIRVRDDNMDADFDLSVSLAGVYSYRVEDPAALYRAIGNVAERFDRKDLKPQLDTEILSALQTSVAELFKSGIRPHELPLYTNALAAAAADAVGTSFRKRFGLGMLTIAFDKLVIEEIWMLKNAQRAAILRDPSMAAATLIDATAQALYGIGKQD
;
A
#
# COMPACT_ATOMS: atom_id res chain seq x y z
N MET A 1 -10.87 -24.77 13.07
CA MET A 1 -10.05 -24.02 12.10
C MET A 1 -9.99 -24.79 10.81
N GLY A 2 -10.45 -24.22 9.70
CA GLY A 2 -10.35 -24.83 8.38
C GLY A 2 -8.88 -24.99 7.96
N ILE A 3 -8.57 -26.02 7.20
CA ILE A 3 -7.23 -26.30 6.65
C ILE A 3 -7.35 -26.24 5.13
N ILE A 4 -6.43 -25.51 4.49
CA ILE A 4 -6.28 -25.50 3.04
C ILE A 4 -5.21 -26.53 2.69
N ARG A 5 -5.55 -27.48 1.83
CA ARG A 5 -4.64 -28.55 1.39
C ARG A 5 -4.46 -28.50 -0.12
N ALA A 6 -3.21 -28.48 -0.58
CA ALA A 6 -2.90 -28.57 -2.00
C ALA A 6 -3.38 -29.91 -2.60
N ILE A 7 -3.95 -29.83 -3.79
CA ILE A 7 -4.37 -31.02 -4.56
C ILE A 7 -3.25 -31.33 -5.57
N SER A 8 -2.86 -32.60 -5.68
CA SER A 8 -1.83 -32.98 -6.64
C SER A 8 -2.33 -32.79 -8.08
N ALA A 9 -1.46 -32.26 -8.94
CA ALA A 9 -1.77 -31.85 -10.32
C ALA A 9 -2.35 -32.95 -11.24
N SER A 10 -2.31 -34.22 -10.83
CA SER A 10 -2.82 -35.35 -11.63
C SER A 10 -4.37 -35.46 -11.65
N LEU A 11 -5.07 -34.69 -10.84
CA LEU A 11 -6.53 -34.76 -10.74
C LEU A 11 -7.25 -33.54 -11.37
N GLY A 12 -6.49 -32.55 -11.87
CA GLY A 12 -7.00 -31.20 -12.16
C GLY A 12 -8.11 -31.09 -13.20
N SER A 13 -8.19 -31.96 -14.22
CA SER A 13 -9.24 -31.82 -15.25
C SER A 13 -10.51 -32.62 -14.94
N VAL A 14 -10.37 -33.75 -14.29
CA VAL A 14 -11.51 -34.62 -13.93
C VAL A 14 -12.15 -34.15 -12.62
N ALA A 15 -11.37 -33.55 -11.74
CA ALA A 15 -11.86 -33.07 -10.44
C ALA A 15 -12.81 -31.87 -10.55
N LYS A 16 -12.58 -30.93 -11.50
CA LYS A 16 -13.46 -29.75 -11.70
C LYS A 16 -14.91 -30.12 -11.94
N GLU A 17 -15.18 -31.24 -12.63
CA GLU A 17 -16.54 -31.68 -12.88
C GLU A 17 -17.19 -32.38 -11.67
N GLN A 18 -16.38 -32.80 -10.68
CA GLN A 18 -16.87 -33.50 -9.49
C GLN A 18 -17.10 -32.58 -8.29
N TRP A 19 -16.49 -31.38 -8.28
CA TRP A 19 -16.64 -30.44 -7.19
C TRP A 19 -18.00 -29.76 -7.21
N LYS A 20 -18.70 -29.84 -6.10
CA LYS A 20 -20.02 -29.24 -5.95
C LYS A 20 -19.95 -27.72 -5.83
N GLU A 21 -18.90 -27.20 -5.24
CA GLU A 21 -18.67 -25.80 -4.97
C GLU A 21 -17.21 -25.45 -5.25
N ALA A 22 -16.97 -24.34 -5.93
CA ALA A 22 -15.63 -23.87 -6.23
C ALA A 22 -15.54 -22.34 -6.06
N PHE A 23 -14.40 -21.87 -5.61
CA PHE A 23 -14.00 -20.47 -5.62
C PHE A 23 -12.82 -20.33 -6.55
N PHE A 24 -12.96 -19.52 -7.55
CA PHE A 24 -11.89 -19.18 -8.48
C PHE A 24 -12.01 -17.71 -8.89
N MET A 25 -10.90 -17.11 -9.20
CA MET A 25 -10.79 -15.75 -9.68
C MET A 25 -9.75 -15.69 -10.77
N ASP A 26 -10.07 -15.03 -11.86
CA ASP A 26 -9.08 -14.69 -12.87
C ASP A 26 -7.98 -13.80 -12.29
N ALA A 27 -6.86 -13.68 -13.01
CA ALA A 27 -5.76 -12.86 -12.58
C ALA A 27 -6.23 -11.42 -12.31
N LEU A 28 -6.02 -10.94 -11.07
CA LEU A 28 -6.43 -9.60 -10.67
C LEU A 28 -5.68 -8.54 -11.48
N PRO A 29 -6.39 -7.49 -11.95
CA PRO A 29 -5.76 -6.31 -12.52
C PRO A 29 -4.81 -5.64 -11.52
N VAL A 30 -3.78 -4.95 -12.01
CA VAL A 30 -2.74 -4.31 -11.18
C VAL A 30 -3.30 -3.23 -10.26
N ASP A 31 -4.41 -2.62 -10.62
CA ASP A 31 -5.09 -1.58 -9.83
C ASP A 31 -5.95 -2.12 -8.69
N VAL A 32 -6.21 -3.41 -8.66
CA VAL A 32 -7.00 -4.08 -7.62
C VAL A 32 -6.07 -4.71 -6.60
N LEU A 33 -6.22 -4.35 -5.32
CA LEU A 33 -5.46 -4.96 -4.23
C LEU A 33 -6.18 -6.15 -3.60
N MET A 34 -7.50 -6.05 -3.44
CA MET A 34 -8.30 -7.11 -2.84
C MET A 34 -9.69 -7.15 -3.44
N VAL A 35 -10.21 -8.35 -3.63
CA VAL A 35 -11.59 -8.58 -4.09
C VAL A 35 -12.19 -9.76 -3.36
N ARG A 36 -13.49 -9.71 -3.11
CA ARG A 36 -14.24 -10.83 -2.56
C ARG A 36 -14.38 -11.93 -3.60
N GLY A 37 -14.13 -13.16 -3.18
CA GLY A 37 -14.38 -14.35 -3.99
C GLY A 37 -15.85 -14.75 -3.92
N HIS A 38 -16.41 -15.08 -5.07
CA HIS A 38 -17.78 -15.59 -5.18
C HIS A 38 -17.78 -17.09 -5.42
N LYS A 39 -18.76 -17.75 -4.84
CA LYS A 39 -18.97 -19.18 -4.99
C LYS A 39 -19.53 -19.52 -6.36
N HIS A 40 -18.88 -20.44 -7.04
CA HIS A 40 -19.40 -21.08 -8.24
C HIS A 40 -19.96 -22.45 -7.85
N VAL A 41 -21.26 -22.64 -8.13
CA VAL A 41 -21.97 -23.87 -7.82
C VAL A 41 -22.29 -24.56 -9.13
N SER A 42 -21.96 -25.86 -9.25
CA SER A 42 -22.31 -26.63 -10.44
C SER A 42 -23.81 -26.95 -10.45
N ASP A 43 -24.39 -27.07 -11.64
CA ASP A 43 -25.83 -27.42 -11.84
C ASP A 43 -26.21 -28.76 -11.19
N ARG A 44 -25.24 -29.59 -10.81
CA ARG A 44 -25.42 -30.87 -10.11
C ARG A 44 -25.47 -30.75 -8.59
N SER A 45 -25.25 -29.55 -8.04
CA SER A 45 -25.32 -29.34 -6.59
C SER A 45 -26.78 -29.33 -6.14
N ALA A 46 -27.10 -30.09 -5.11
CA ALA A 46 -28.38 -30.02 -4.44
C ALA A 46 -28.61 -28.72 -3.65
N ASN A 47 -27.57 -27.88 -3.54
CA ASN A 47 -27.60 -26.61 -2.84
C ASN A 47 -27.99 -25.48 -3.80
N SER A 48 -29.31 -25.28 -3.96
CA SER A 48 -29.86 -24.23 -4.84
C SER A 48 -29.69 -22.80 -4.30
N ARG A 49 -29.18 -22.61 -3.06
CA ARG A 49 -28.91 -21.31 -2.48
C ARG A 49 -27.44 -20.98 -2.65
N ILE A 50 -27.16 -20.05 -3.52
CA ILE A 50 -25.83 -19.44 -3.67
C ILE A 50 -25.67 -18.48 -2.49
N ASP A 51 -25.16 -19.01 -1.36
CA ASP A 51 -24.77 -18.20 -0.23
C ASP A 51 -23.24 -18.17 -0.21
N ASP A 52 -22.67 -17.05 -0.64
CA ASP A 52 -21.22 -16.83 -0.69
C ASP A 52 -20.57 -16.76 0.70
N GLU A 53 -21.38 -16.73 1.75
CA GLU A 53 -20.92 -16.61 3.13
C GLU A 53 -20.74 -17.97 3.84
N VAL A 54 -20.98 -19.08 3.15
CA VAL A 54 -20.76 -20.43 3.68
C VAL A 54 -19.85 -21.21 2.76
N ILE A 55 -18.68 -21.60 3.26
CA ILE A 55 -17.74 -22.47 2.56
C ILE A 55 -17.93 -23.89 3.11
N THR A 56 -18.25 -24.82 2.23
CA THR A 56 -18.45 -26.22 2.60
C THR A 56 -17.09 -26.95 2.62
N SER A 57 -16.87 -27.82 3.59
CA SER A 57 -15.70 -28.72 3.58
C SER A 57 -15.70 -29.56 2.30
N GLY A 58 -14.56 -29.59 1.60
CA GLY A 58 -14.46 -30.17 0.27
C GLY A 58 -14.66 -29.18 -0.87
N SER A 59 -14.83 -27.88 -0.61
CA SER A 59 -14.84 -26.86 -1.66
C SER A 59 -13.48 -26.69 -2.30
N LEU A 60 -13.47 -26.45 -3.61
CA LEU A 60 -12.25 -26.16 -4.38
C LEU A 60 -11.91 -24.67 -4.27
N LEU A 61 -10.67 -24.37 -3.89
CA LEU A 61 -10.11 -23.03 -3.86
C LEU A 61 -8.99 -22.95 -4.91
N SER A 62 -9.15 -22.14 -5.94
CA SER A 62 -8.13 -21.96 -6.98
C SER A 62 -7.40 -20.64 -6.75
N VAL A 63 -6.07 -20.67 -6.69
CA VAL A 63 -5.20 -19.50 -6.50
C VAL A 63 -4.34 -19.35 -7.75
N ALA A 64 -4.47 -18.22 -8.44
CA ALA A 64 -3.65 -17.93 -9.61
C ALA A 64 -2.26 -17.40 -9.18
N ASP A 65 -1.29 -17.48 -10.09
CA ASP A 65 0.04 -16.89 -9.86
C ASP A 65 -0.05 -15.37 -9.64
N GLY A 66 0.69 -14.88 -8.66
CA GLY A 66 0.65 -13.47 -8.24
C GLY A 66 -0.61 -13.09 -7.44
N GLN A 67 -1.29 -14.08 -6.87
CA GLN A 67 -2.41 -13.90 -5.96
C GLN A 67 -2.19 -14.63 -4.64
N ALA A 68 -2.86 -14.18 -3.61
CA ALA A 68 -3.07 -14.92 -2.38
C ALA A 68 -4.58 -15.00 -2.10
N LEU A 69 -4.98 -16.07 -1.45
CA LEU A 69 -6.35 -16.28 -0.98
C LEU A 69 -6.36 -16.25 0.55
N ILE A 70 -7.32 -15.54 1.12
CA ILE A 70 -7.59 -15.58 2.55
C ILE A 70 -9.03 -16.04 2.80
N VAL A 71 -9.19 -16.85 3.84
CA VAL A 71 -10.51 -17.21 4.38
C VAL A 71 -10.72 -16.45 5.67
N VAL A 72 -11.85 -15.76 5.74
CA VAL A 72 -12.24 -14.93 6.89
C VAL A 72 -13.47 -15.53 7.53
N SER A 73 -13.43 -15.77 8.83
CA SER A 73 -14.58 -16.24 9.62
C SER A 73 -14.85 -15.27 10.75
N HIS A 74 -16.08 -14.77 10.86
CA HIS A 74 -16.47 -13.78 11.89
C HIS A 74 -15.52 -12.56 11.95
N GLY A 75 -15.09 -12.07 10.77
CA GLY A 75 -14.17 -10.92 10.67
C GLY A 75 -12.71 -11.23 11.01
N LYS A 76 -12.35 -12.48 11.31
CA LYS A 76 -10.97 -12.90 11.57
C LYS A 76 -10.44 -13.72 10.41
N VAL A 77 -9.22 -13.46 9.98
CA VAL A 77 -8.51 -14.30 9.02
C VAL A 77 -8.19 -15.63 9.71
N VAL A 78 -8.74 -16.72 9.16
CA VAL A 78 -8.57 -18.09 9.69
C VAL A 78 -7.62 -18.91 8.85
N ASN A 79 -7.49 -18.58 7.56
CA ASN A 79 -6.58 -19.24 6.64
C ASN A 79 -5.99 -18.27 5.64
N VAL A 80 -4.74 -18.52 5.23
CA VAL A 80 -4.03 -17.81 4.17
C VAL A 80 -3.40 -18.84 3.25
N CYS A 81 -3.61 -18.74 1.94
CA CYS A 81 -2.96 -19.53 0.93
C CYS A 81 -2.27 -18.61 -0.07
N THR A 82 -0.94 -18.73 -0.17
CA THR A 82 -0.10 -17.94 -1.09
C THR A 82 0.47 -18.81 -2.22
N GLU A 83 0.28 -20.11 -2.16
CA GLU A 83 0.79 -21.04 -3.16
C GLU A 83 -0.18 -21.10 -4.34
N PRO A 84 0.28 -20.85 -5.58
CA PRO A 84 -0.55 -21.01 -6.77
C PRO A 84 -0.99 -22.46 -6.96
N GLY A 85 -2.20 -22.65 -7.45
CA GLY A 85 -2.73 -23.99 -7.72
C GLY A 85 -4.15 -24.18 -7.22
N GLU A 86 -4.56 -25.44 -7.21
CA GLU A 86 -5.86 -25.87 -6.72
C GLU A 86 -5.72 -26.46 -5.32
N HIS A 87 -6.58 -26.02 -4.42
CA HIS A 87 -6.56 -26.36 -3.00
C HIS A 87 -7.95 -26.81 -2.55
N GLU A 88 -7.99 -27.75 -1.65
CA GLU A 88 -9.22 -28.19 -1.00
C GLU A 88 -9.37 -27.50 0.35
N PHE A 89 -10.55 -26.95 0.59
CA PHE A 89 -10.91 -26.42 1.90
C PHE A 89 -11.42 -27.57 2.79
N ILE A 90 -10.73 -27.83 3.90
CA ILE A 90 -11.12 -28.85 4.89
C ILE A 90 -11.48 -28.14 6.18
N ASP A 91 -12.72 -28.23 6.60
CA ASP A 91 -13.17 -27.78 7.92
C ASP A 91 -13.20 -29.00 8.86
N PRO A 92 -12.29 -29.09 9.84
CA PRO A 92 -12.26 -30.23 10.76
C PRO A 92 -13.50 -30.31 11.67
N ASP A 93 -14.17 -29.17 11.89
CA ASP A 93 -15.38 -29.08 12.70
C ASP A 93 -16.63 -29.44 11.87
N ARG A 94 -16.46 -29.58 10.54
CA ARG A 94 -17.53 -29.91 9.59
C ARG A 94 -17.08 -30.96 8.59
N PRO A 95 -17.33 -32.24 8.86
CA PRO A 95 -16.93 -33.31 7.96
C PRO A 95 -17.59 -33.21 6.58
N ALA A 96 -16.82 -33.51 5.54
CA ALA A 96 -17.29 -33.51 4.18
C ALA A 96 -18.35 -34.63 3.93
N GLY A 97 -19.28 -34.39 3.03
CA GLY A 97 -20.23 -35.39 2.57
C GLY A 97 -21.58 -35.36 3.28
N VAL A 98 -22.31 -36.51 3.23
CA VAL A 98 -23.67 -36.63 3.74
C VAL A 98 -23.78 -36.29 5.23
N ALA A 99 -22.77 -36.64 6.02
CA ALA A 99 -22.70 -36.34 7.45
C ALA A 99 -22.64 -34.83 7.72
N GLY A 100 -21.88 -34.07 6.92
CA GLY A 100 -21.83 -32.61 7.03
C GLY A 100 -23.17 -31.97 6.65
N TYR A 101 -23.84 -32.49 5.63
CA TYR A 101 -25.17 -32.00 5.24
C TYR A 101 -26.20 -32.18 6.34
N PHE A 102 -26.25 -33.37 6.97
CA PHE A 102 -27.16 -33.61 8.09
C PHE A 102 -26.84 -32.76 9.31
N HIS A 103 -25.57 -32.51 9.60
CA HIS A 103 -25.16 -31.62 10.69
C HIS A 103 -25.64 -30.18 10.44
N ASP A 104 -25.43 -29.64 9.24
CA ASP A 104 -25.88 -28.29 8.88
C ASP A 104 -27.42 -28.16 8.85
N VAL A 105 -28.12 -29.22 8.40
CA VAL A 105 -29.61 -29.28 8.42
C VAL A 105 -30.11 -29.40 9.87
N TRP A 106 -29.44 -30.21 10.69
CA TRP A 106 -29.82 -30.42 12.09
C TRP A 106 -29.62 -29.13 12.92
N GLU A 107 -28.53 -28.40 12.72
CA GLU A 107 -28.32 -27.09 13.35
C GLU A 107 -29.36 -26.04 12.88
N ARG A 108 -29.81 -26.11 11.62
CA ARG A 108 -30.82 -25.20 11.07
C ARG A 108 -32.27 -25.53 11.51
N VAL A 109 -32.55 -26.77 11.79
CA VAL A 109 -33.89 -27.26 12.12
C VAL A 109 -34.05 -27.56 13.60
N GLY A 110 -32.93 -27.71 14.33
CA GLY A 110 -32.90 -28.15 15.73
C GLY A 110 -33.28 -27.07 16.72
N PHE A 111 -34.40 -27.25 17.31
CA PHE A 111 -34.87 -26.82 18.62
C PHE A 111 -34.32 -25.52 19.23
N GLY A 112 -35.14 -24.49 19.12
CA GLY A 112 -35.06 -23.31 19.97
C GLY A 112 -34.54 -22.09 19.26
N GLY A 113 -35.46 -21.20 18.89
CA GLY A 113 -35.23 -19.91 18.26
C GLY A 113 -34.25 -18.99 18.99
N GLY A 114 -32.99 -19.28 18.85
CA GLY A 114 -31.91 -18.35 19.03
C GLY A 114 -31.38 -18.07 17.64
N ASP A 115 -31.19 -16.81 17.33
CA ASP A 115 -30.53 -16.30 16.11
C ASP A 115 -29.08 -16.80 16.08
N VAL A 116 -28.86 -18.10 15.85
CA VAL A 116 -27.54 -18.65 15.53
C VAL A 116 -27.25 -18.18 14.13
N GLN A 117 -26.62 -17.04 14.02
CA GLN A 117 -26.16 -16.56 12.72
C GLN A 117 -25.26 -17.65 12.12
N PRO A 118 -25.57 -18.12 10.90
CA PRO A 118 -24.77 -19.15 10.25
C PRO A 118 -23.32 -18.66 10.22
N PHE A 119 -22.36 -19.58 10.37
CA PHE A 119 -20.94 -19.28 10.32
C PHE A 119 -20.64 -18.57 9.01
N ARG A 120 -20.51 -17.25 9.07
CA ARG A 120 -20.21 -16.44 7.91
C ARG A 120 -18.72 -16.53 7.62
N GLN A 121 -18.39 -17.27 6.58
CA GLN A 121 -17.04 -17.39 6.05
C GLN A 121 -16.98 -16.67 4.71
N ARG A 122 -15.97 -15.88 4.47
CA ARG A 122 -15.76 -15.17 3.23
C ARG A 122 -14.38 -15.46 2.68
N VAL A 123 -14.30 -15.62 1.38
CA VAL A 123 -13.04 -15.72 0.64
C VAL A 123 -12.69 -14.36 0.09
N TYR A 124 -11.42 -13.98 0.19
CA TYR A 124 -10.88 -12.81 -0.52
C TYR A 124 -9.65 -13.21 -1.28
N TYR A 125 -9.53 -12.67 -2.49
CA TYR A 125 -8.33 -12.76 -3.32
C TYR A 125 -7.56 -11.46 -3.19
N ILE A 126 -6.25 -11.58 -2.97
CA ILE A 126 -5.35 -10.45 -2.74
C ILE A 126 -4.27 -10.48 -3.81
N ASN A 127 -4.04 -9.36 -4.46
CA ASN A 127 -3.00 -9.20 -5.46
C ASN A 127 -1.63 -9.10 -4.77
N THR A 128 -0.73 -10.03 -5.08
CA THR A 128 0.64 -10.06 -4.55
C THR A 128 1.68 -9.63 -5.58
N LYS A 129 1.24 -9.25 -6.80
CA LYS A 129 2.11 -8.71 -7.84
C LYS A 129 2.67 -7.36 -7.42
N GLU A 130 3.76 -6.96 -8.04
CA GLU A 130 4.32 -5.64 -7.83
C GLU A 130 3.39 -4.54 -8.34
N CYS A 131 3.05 -3.62 -7.45
CA CYS A 131 2.32 -2.40 -7.75
C CYS A 131 3.30 -1.29 -8.08
N HIS A 132 3.71 -1.18 -9.33
CA HIS A 132 4.64 -0.16 -9.82
C HIS A 132 3.95 1.11 -10.33
N GLY A 133 4.75 2.16 -10.58
CA GLY A 133 4.28 3.42 -11.17
C GLY A 133 3.39 4.25 -10.24
N ASN A 134 3.50 4.09 -8.94
CA ASN A 134 2.82 4.98 -7.98
C ASN A 134 3.55 6.30 -7.92
N ARG A 135 2.91 7.35 -8.40
CA ARG A 135 3.48 8.68 -8.45
C ARG A 135 3.26 9.40 -7.14
N PHE A 136 4.31 10.01 -6.59
CA PHE A 136 4.23 10.97 -5.48
C PHE A 136 4.81 12.32 -5.90
N GLU A 137 4.31 13.38 -5.30
CA GLU A 137 4.81 14.75 -5.48
C GLU A 137 4.52 15.55 -4.22
N THR A 138 5.46 16.41 -3.82
CA THR A 138 5.23 17.36 -2.74
C THR A 138 4.17 18.37 -3.16
N PRO A 139 3.03 18.47 -2.45
CA PRO A 139 1.95 19.40 -2.83
C PRO A 139 2.37 20.85 -2.68
N ALA A 140 3.30 21.12 -1.78
CA ALA A 140 3.96 22.42 -1.59
C ALA A 140 5.43 22.16 -1.24
N PRO A 141 6.35 23.06 -1.63
CA PRO A 141 7.75 22.93 -1.27
C PRO A 141 7.95 22.83 0.24
N ALA A 142 8.75 21.85 0.66
CA ALA A 142 9.10 21.70 2.07
C ALA A 142 10.18 22.70 2.48
N LEU A 143 9.93 23.44 3.56
CA LEU A 143 10.93 24.36 4.13
C LEU A 143 11.84 23.58 5.08
N ILE A 144 13.13 23.54 4.79
CA ILE A 144 14.13 22.84 5.57
C ILE A 144 15.21 23.85 5.98
N ARG A 145 15.46 23.97 7.28
CA ARG A 145 16.54 24.80 7.78
C ARG A 145 17.85 24.02 7.74
N VAL A 146 18.85 24.62 7.11
CA VAL A 146 20.21 24.09 6.97
C VAL A 146 21.19 25.08 7.56
N ARG A 147 22.13 24.58 8.37
CA ARG A 147 23.27 25.36 8.85
C ARG A 147 24.44 25.16 7.91
N ASP A 148 25.03 26.24 7.41
CA ASP A 148 26.30 26.22 6.71
C ASP A 148 27.42 26.68 7.69
N ASP A 149 28.24 25.73 8.13
CA ASP A 149 29.30 26.00 9.07
C ASP A 149 30.43 26.86 8.50
N ASN A 150 30.60 26.88 7.16
CA ASN A 150 31.59 27.73 6.51
C ASN A 150 31.20 29.21 6.51
N MET A 151 29.88 29.43 6.39
CA MET A 151 29.29 30.76 6.37
C MET A 151 28.79 31.18 7.77
N ASP A 152 28.82 30.27 8.74
CA ASP A 152 28.27 30.43 10.10
C ASP A 152 26.85 31.05 10.06
N ALA A 153 26.02 30.53 9.17
CA ALA A 153 24.69 31.04 8.92
C ALA A 153 23.67 29.91 8.72
N ASP A 154 22.43 30.17 9.16
CA ASP A 154 21.31 29.29 8.93
C ASP A 154 20.55 29.74 7.67
N PHE A 155 20.21 28.78 6.83
CA PHE A 155 19.45 28.99 5.59
C PHE A 155 18.16 28.19 5.63
N ASP A 156 17.05 28.82 5.23
CA ASP A 156 15.80 28.14 4.96
C ASP A 156 15.73 27.78 3.47
N LEU A 157 15.73 26.50 3.17
CA LEU A 157 15.63 25.98 1.82
C LEU A 157 14.23 25.50 1.50
N SER A 158 13.82 25.74 0.29
CA SER A 158 12.57 25.24 -0.28
C SER A 158 12.89 24.04 -1.17
N VAL A 159 12.41 22.84 -0.80
CA VAL A 159 12.69 21.59 -1.50
C VAL A 159 11.40 20.99 -2.04
N SER A 160 11.36 20.76 -3.35
CA SER A 160 10.28 20.04 -4.03
C SER A 160 10.79 18.70 -4.54
N LEU A 161 10.05 17.65 -4.25
CA LEU A 161 10.36 16.28 -4.63
C LEU A 161 9.18 15.69 -5.41
N ALA A 162 9.48 14.98 -6.49
CA ALA A 162 8.53 14.11 -7.15
C ALA A 162 9.23 12.85 -7.66
N GLY A 163 8.45 11.78 -7.81
CA GLY A 163 8.98 10.52 -8.27
C GLY A 163 7.96 9.42 -8.29
N VAL A 164 8.45 8.20 -8.34
CA VAL A 164 7.65 6.99 -8.36
C VAL A 164 8.14 6.01 -7.30
N TYR A 165 7.22 5.20 -6.80
CA TYR A 165 7.55 4.09 -5.91
C TYR A 165 6.83 2.82 -6.35
N SER A 166 7.35 1.68 -5.89
CA SER A 166 6.70 0.39 -6.05
C SER A 166 6.65 -0.36 -4.73
N TYR A 167 5.62 -1.18 -4.60
CA TYR A 167 5.41 -2.04 -3.45
C TYR A 167 4.69 -3.32 -3.88
N ARG A 168 4.68 -4.32 -3.00
CA ARG A 168 3.85 -5.51 -3.14
C ARG A 168 3.25 -5.91 -1.80
N VAL A 169 2.18 -6.69 -1.83
CA VAL A 169 1.62 -7.29 -0.63
C VAL A 169 2.46 -8.51 -0.24
N GLU A 170 3.08 -8.47 0.94
CA GLU A 170 3.88 -9.56 1.53
C GLU A 170 3.10 -10.33 2.60
N ASP A 171 2.24 -9.64 3.36
CA ASP A 171 1.35 -10.25 4.34
C ASP A 171 -0.11 -9.92 4.02
N PRO A 172 -0.81 -10.82 3.30
CA PRO A 172 -2.22 -10.67 2.96
C PRO A 172 -3.14 -10.50 4.17
N ALA A 173 -2.82 -11.17 5.28
CA ALA A 173 -3.62 -11.09 6.50
C ALA A 173 -3.45 -9.73 7.20
N ALA A 174 -2.24 -9.16 7.19
CA ALA A 174 -2.00 -7.81 7.70
C ALA A 174 -2.73 -6.76 6.86
N LEU A 175 -2.70 -6.89 5.53
CA LEU A 175 -3.45 -6.00 4.64
C LEU A 175 -4.95 -6.03 4.96
N TYR A 176 -5.55 -7.22 5.06
CA TYR A 176 -6.96 -7.35 5.41
C TYR A 176 -7.29 -6.70 6.75
N ARG A 177 -6.47 -6.91 7.78
CA ARG A 177 -6.67 -6.30 9.10
C ARG A 177 -6.57 -4.77 9.08
N ALA A 178 -5.68 -4.23 8.26
CA ALA A 178 -5.47 -2.78 8.14
C ALA A 178 -6.62 -2.07 7.41
N ILE A 179 -7.13 -2.70 6.35
CA ILE A 179 -8.21 -2.15 5.53
C ILE A 179 -9.57 -2.30 6.23
N GLY A 180 -9.70 -3.33 7.08
CA GLY A 180 -10.96 -3.68 7.73
C GLY A 180 -11.89 -4.49 6.85
N ASN A 181 -13.17 -4.53 7.23
CA ASN A 181 -14.17 -5.35 6.56
C ASN A 181 -14.63 -4.70 5.24
N VAL A 182 -13.89 -4.95 4.17
CA VAL A 182 -14.26 -4.51 2.81
C VAL A 182 -15.39 -5.40 2.30
N ALA A 183 -16.44 -4.78 1.77
CA ALA A 183 -17.59 -5.54 1.30
C ALA A 183 -17.28 -6.37 0.06
N GLU A 184 -16.77 -5.75 -1.01
CA GLU A 184 -16.59 -6.42 -2.30
C GLU A 184 -15.19 -6.24 -2.90
N ARG A 185 -14.67 -5.02 -2.95
CA ARG A 185 -13.43 -4.68 -3.65
C ARG A 185 -12.68 -3.55 -2.96
N PHE A 186 -11.35 -3.62 -2.98
CA PHE A 186 -10.46 -2.58 -2.51
C PHE A 186 -9.40 -2.30 -3.56
N ASP A 187 -9.33 -1.07 -4.01
CA ASP A 187 -8.43 -0.65 -5.06
C ASP A 187 -7.17 0.02 -4.50
N ARG A 188 -6.11 0.01 -5.30
CA ARG A 188 -4.84 0.68 -5.04
C ARG A 188 -5.00 2.18 -4.77
N LYS A 189 -5.93 2.84 -5.49
CA LYS A 189 -6.24 4.26 -5.33
C LYS A 189 -6.75 4.63 -3.93
N ASP A 190 -7.39 3.68 -3.23
CA ASP A 190 -7.97 3.93 -1.91
C ASP A 190 -6.90 3.96 -0.82
N LEU A 191 -5.79 3.23 -1.03
CA LEU A 191 -4.65 3.22 -0.11
C LEU A 191 -3.61 4.30 -0.43
N LYS A 192 -3.53 4.72 -1.69
CA LYS A 192 -2.51 5.64 -2.21
C LYS A 192 -2.33 6.92 -1.39
N PRO A 193 -3.39 7.67 -0.98
CA PRO A 193 -3.21 8.93 -0.23
C PRO A 193 -2.45 8.74 1.08
N GLN A 194 -2.70 7.62 1.77
CA GLN A 194 -2.00 7.29 3.01
C GLN A 194 -0.53 6.97 2.76
N LEU A 195 -0.25 6.16 1.73
CA LEU A 195 1.12 5.80 1.36
C LEU A 195 1.92 7.03 0.95
N ASP A 196 1.35 7.90 0.10
CA ASP A 196 1.98 9.14 -0.34
C ASP A 196 2.36 10.04 0.84
N THR A 197 1.45 10.19 1.81
CA THR A 197 1.70 11.01 3.00
C THR A 197 2.87 10.47 3.84
N GLU A 198 2.93 9.17 4.05
CA GLU A 198 4.02 8.54 4.82
C GLU A 198 5.36 8.60 4.07
N ILE A 199 5.36 8.40 2.75
CA ILE A 199 6.56 8.53 1.91
C ILE A 199 7.08 9.96 1.94
N LEU A 200 6.23 10.96 1.75
CA LEU A 200 6.65 12.36 1.78
C LEU A 200 7.20 12.77 3.15
N SER A 201 6.59 12.30 4.22
CA SER A 201 7.09 12.55 5.59
C SER A 201 8.47 11.92 5.81
N ALA A 202 8.68 10.68 5.37
CA ALA A 202 9.96 10.01 5.46
C ALA A 202 11.04 10.71 4.61
N LEU A 203 10.69 11.11 3.38
CA LEU A 203 11.59 11.85 2.49
C LEU A 203 12.03 13.19 3.09
N GLN A 204 11.11 13.95 3.68
CA GLN A 204 11.45 15.21 4.35
C GLN A 204 12.44 14.99 5.50
N THR A 205 12.23 13.94 6.30
CA THR A 205 13.12 13.57 7.39
C THR A 205 14.50 13.17 6.86
N SER A 206 14.53 12.32 5.83
CA SER A 206 15.79 11.84 5.24
C SER A 206 16.60 12.97 4.59
N VAL A 207 15.93 13.93 3.92
CA VAL A 207 16.59 15.14 3.40
C VAL A 207 17.21 15.97 4.53
N ALA A 208 16.45 16.19 5.62
CA ALA A 208 16.97 16.94 6.76
C ALA A 208 18.18 16.25 7.43
N GLU A 209 18.18 14.90 7.50
CA GLU A 209 19.31 14.13 8.03
C GLU A 209 20.55 14.21 7.14
N LEU A 210 20.38 14.18 5.81
CA LEU A 210 21.47 14.36 4.87
C LEU A 210 22.14 15.73 5.03
N PHE A 211 21.35 16.79 5.17
CA PHE A 211 21.91 18.13 5.43
C PHE A 211 22.62 18.21 6.78
N LYS A 212 22.10 17.59 7.83
CA LYS A 212 22.77 17.51 9.13
C LYS A 212 24.09 16.75 9.08
N SER A 213 24.25 15.80 8.15
CA SER A 213 25.51 15.07 7.94
C SER A 213 26.56 15.89 7.18
N GLY A 214 26.27 17.15 6.82
CA GLY A 214 27.17 18.07 6.16
C GLY A 214 27.10 18.09 4.65
N ILE A 215 26.11 17.40 4.03
CA ILE A 215 25.88 17.46 2.59
C ILE A 215 25.31 18.85 2.26
N ARG A 216 25.91 19.49 1.27
CA ARG A 216 25.47 20.81 0.82
C ARG A 216 24.26 20.73 -0.09
N PRO A 217 23.38 21.74 -0.10
CA PRO A 217 22.17 21.75 -0.91
C PRO A 217 22.38 21.43 -2.40
N HIS A 218 23.42 21.99 -2.99
CA HIS A 218 23.76 21.77 -4.41
C HIS A 218 24.32 20.36 -4.71
N GLU A 219 24.73 19.63 -3.69
CA GLU A 219 25.21 18.23 -3.79
C GLU A 219 24.06 17.23 -3.67
N LEU A 220 22.88 17.63 -3.17
CA LEU A 220 21.74 16.73 -2.96
C LEU A 220 21.36 15.89 -4.20
N PRO A 221 21.42 16.40 -5.44
CA PRO A 221 21.21 15.58 -6.63
C PRO A 221 22.15 14.39 -6.78
N LEU A 222 23.35 14.45 -6.20
CA LEU A 222 24.34 13.36 -6.22
C LEU A 222 23.96 12.22 -5.23
N TYR A 223 23.11 12.52 -4.25
CA TYR A 223 22.70 11.61 -3.18
C TYR A 223 21.29 11.07 -3.33
N THR A 224 20.69 11.17 -4.52
CA THR A 224 19.32 10.71 -4.77
C THR A 224 19.11 9.23 -4.45
N ASN A 225 20.10 8.37 -4.76
CA ASN A 225 20.02 6.93 -4.44
C ASN A 225 20.10 6.69 -2.92
N ALA A 226 20.97 7.43 -2.20
CA ALA A 226 21.05 7.33 -0.75
C ALA A 226 19.76 7.83 -0.07
N LEU A 227 19.19 8.92 -0.59
CA LEU A 227 17.90 9.45 -0.14
C LEU A 227 16.77 8.45 -0.37
N ALA A 228 16.73 7.83 -1.56
CA ALA A 228 15.73 6.81 -1.88
C ALA A 228 15.85 5.59 -0.96
N ALA A 229 17.06 5.10 -0.71
CA ALA A 229 17.30 3.98 0.18
C ALA A 229 16.89 4.29 1.62
N ALA A 230 17.31 5.44 2.17
CA ALA A 230 16.95 5.87 3.52
C ALA A 230 15.43 6.01 3.71
N ALA A 231 14.75 6.62 2.74
CA ALA A 231 13.31 6.75 2.77
C ALA A 231 12.60 5.39 2.65
N ALA A 232 13.07 4.51 1.76
CA ALA A 232 12.51 3.16 1.59
C ALA A 232 12.65 2.32 2.87
N ASP A 233 13.77 2.40 3.58
CA ASP A 233 13.98 1.71 4.85
C ASP A 233 13.08 2.26 5.95
N ALA A 234 12.96 3.58 6.05
CA ALA A 234 12.11 4.24 7.05
C ALA A 234 10.64 3.88 6.86
N VAL A 235 10.15 3.93 5.61
CA VAL A 235 8.75 3.64 5.27
C VAL A 235 8.49 2.13 5.27
N GLY A 236 9.43 1.33 4.76
CA GLY A 236 9.26 -0.12 4.59
C GLY A 236 8.92 -0.85 5.88
N THR A 237 9.55 -0.47 6.99
CA THR A 237 9.24 -1.04 8.31
C THR A 237 7.82 -0.70 8.77
N SER A 238 7.38 0.54 8.59
CA SER A 238 6.02 0.98 8.91
C SER A 238 4.99 0.28 8.03
N PHE A 239 5.22 0.22 6.73
CA PHE A 239 4.31 -0.38 5.76
C PHE A 239 4.15 -1.88 5.96
N ARG A 240 5.24 -2.59 6.22
CA ARG A 240 5.19 -4.02 6.52
C ARG A 240 4.38 -4.29 7.79
N LYS A 241 4.62 -3.54 8.85
CA LYS A 241 3.94 -3.74 10.14
C LYS A 241 2.46 -3.37 10.11
N ARG A 242 2.09 -2.28 9.42
CA ARG A 242 0.72 -1.75 9.42
C ARG A 242 -0.15 -2.34 8.32
N PHE A 243 0.39 -2.49 7.13
CA PHE A 243 -0.38 -2.88 5.94
C PHE A 243 0.08 -4.21 5.33
N GLY A 244 1.13 -4.83 5.85
CA GLY A 244 1.69 -6.04 5.24
C GLY A 244 2.33 -5.79 3.87
N LEU A 245 2.78 -4.56 3.60
CA LEU A 245 3.37 -4.16 2.32
C LEU A 245 4.90 -4.17 2.41
N GLY A 246 5.56 -4.77 1.42
CA GLY A 246 6.99 -4.63 1.18
C GLY A 246 7.25 -3.47 0.22
N MET A 247 8.01 -2.45 0.65
CA MET A 247 8.52 -1.42 -0.23
C MET A 247 9.64 -2.00 -1.09
N LEU A 248 9.58 -1.81 -2.40
CA LEU A 248 10.58 -2.34 -3.33
C LEU A 248 11.53 -1.25 -3.83
N THR A 249 10.98 -0.17 -4.37
CA THR A 249 11.78 0.93 -4.94
C THR A 249 11.15 2.28 -4.65
N ILE A 250 12.03 3.29 -4.53
CA ILE A 250 11.68 4.71 -4.64
C ILE A 250 12.65 5.30 -5.66
N ALA A 251 12.16 6.04 -6.64
CA ALA A 251 12.96 6.72 -7.64
C ALA A 251 12.44 8.15 -7.83
N PHE A 252 13.37 9.10 -7.97
CA PHE A 252 13.05 10.50 -8.18
C PHE A 252 13.09 10.84 -9.65
N ASP A 253 12.07 11.54 -10.15
CA ASP A 253 12.06 12.17 -11.45
C ASP A 253 12.23 13.71 -11.37
N LYS A 254 12.01 14.27 -10.17
CA LYS A 254 12.16 15.68 -9.90
C LYS A 254 12.73 15.90 -8.50
N LEU A 255 13.81 16.66 -8.42
CA LEU A 255 14.37 17.18 -7.19
C LEU A 255 14.77 18.62 -7.44
N VAL A 256 14.03 19.56 -6.89
CA VAL A 256 14.25 21.00 -7.09
C VAL A 256 14.47 21.65 -5.73
N ILE A 257 15.55 22.40 -5.65
CA ILE A 257 15.84 23.30 -4.55
C ILE A 257 15.68 24.72 -5.10
N GLU A 258 14.79 25.51 -4.52
CA GLU A 258 14.57 26.87 -5.00
C GLU A 258 15.73 27.77 -4.63
N GLU A 259 16.54 28.12 -5.61
CA GLU A 259 17.70 29.00 -5.48
C GLU A 259 17.34 30.39 -4.95
N ILE A 260 16.14 30.89 -5.20
CA ILE A 260 15.63 32.16 -4.71
C ILE A 260 15.70 32.25 -3.19
N TRP A 261 15.41 31.16 -2.49
CA TRP A 261 15.52 31.13 -1.02
C TRP A 261 16.97 31.12 -0.56
N MET A 262 17.82 30.39 -1.25
CA MET A 262 19.27 30.37 -0.96
C MET A 262 19.87 31.78 -1.15
N LEU A 263 19.54 32.44 -2.26
CA LEU A 263 20.02 33.78 -2.55
C LEU A 263 19.52 34.82 -1.54
N LYS A 264 18.22 34.79 -1.22
CA LYS A 264 17.65 35.69 -0.20
C LYS A 264 18.24 35.46 1.19
N ASN A 265 18.48 34.23 1.57
CA ASN A 265 19.07 33.92 2.87
C ASN A 265 20.56 34.30 2.92
N ALA A 266 21.30 34.08 1.83
CA ALA A 266 22.69 34.54 1.71
C ALA A 266 22.77 36.09 1.77
N GLN A 267 21.87 36.79 1.11
CA GLN A 267 21.76 38.26 1.18
C GLN A 267 21.46 38.72 2.61
N ARG A 268 20.50 38.08 3.32
CA ARG A 268 20.19 38.39 4.71
C ARG A 268 21.39 38.16 5.63
N ALA A 269 22.12 37.05 5.46
CA ALA A 269 23.31 36.77 6.24
C ALA A 269 24.44 37.76 5.98
N ALA A 270 24.65 38.16 4.72
CA ALA A 270 25.58 39.22 4.35
C ALA A 270 25.22 40.57 4.95
N ILE A 271 23.93 40.95 4.91
CA ILE A 271 23.38 42.18 5.52
C ILE A 271 23.66 42.22 7.05
N LEU A 272 23.48 41.09 7.73
CA LEU A 272 23.67 41.01 9.17
C LEU A 272 25.15 41.10 9.57
N ARG A 273 26.08 40.74 8.70
CA ARG A 273 27.52 40.77 8.94
C ARG A 273 28.18 42.10 8.58
N ASP A 274 27.69 42.75 7.54
CA ASP A 274 28.25 44.01 7.04
C ASP A 274 27.13 45.04 6.70
N PRO A 275 26.95 46.05 7.57
CA PRO A 275 25.93 47.10 7.33
C PRO A 275 26.13 47.89 6.03
N SER A 276 27.36 47.90 5.47
CA SER A 276 27.61 48.58 4.19
C SER A 276 27.04 47.82 3.00
N MET A 277 26.95 46.50 3.07
CA MET A 277 26.26 45.64 2.12
C MET A 277 24.74 45.81 2.21
N ALA A 278 24.21 46.14 3.37
CA ALA A 278 22.79 46.39 3.57
C ALA A 278 22.29 47.57 2.72
N ALA A 279 23.08 48.63 2.65
CA ALA A 279 22.73 49.83 1.84
C ALA A 279 22.75 49.51 0.33
N ALA A 280 23.74 48.71 -0.13
CA ALA A 280 23.83 48.34 -1.53
C ALA A 280 22.66 47.41 -1.99
N THR A 281 22.27 46.45 -1.15
CA THR A 281 21.14 45.54 -1.46
C THR A 281 19.77 46.24 -1.40
N LEU A 282 19.58 47.24 -0.54
CA LEU A 282 18.39 48.08 -0.54
C LEU A 282 18.28 48.94 -1.80
N ILE A 283 19.40 49.47 -2.30
CA ILE A 283 19.42 50.24 -3.55
C ILE A 283 19.09 49.35 -4.74
N ASP A 284 19.62 48.13 -4.77
CA ASP A 284 19.36 47.19 -5.86
C ASP A 284 17.91 46.65 -5.86
N ALA A 285 17.35 46.39 -4.67
CA ALA A 285 15.96 45.95 -4.51
C ALA A 285 14.97 47.10 -4.89
N THR A 286 15.29 48.36 -4.55
CA THR A 286 14.49 49.49 -4.95
C THR A 286 14.59 49.77 -6.47
N ALA A 287 15.77 49.60 -7.06
CA ALA A 287 15.95 49.73 -8.49
C ALA A 287 15.13 48.63 -9.25
N GLN A 288 15.18 47.36 -8.81
CA GLN A 288 14.38 46.29 -9.41
C GLN A 288 12.87 46.52 -9.28
N ALA A 289 12.40 47.05 -8.14
CA ALA A 289 11.01 47.39 -7.94
C ALA A 289 10.55 48.51 -8.89
N LEU A 290 11.38 49.51 -9.11
CA LEU A 290 11.11 50.64 -10.04
C LEU A 290 11.16 50.16 -11.51
N TYR A 291 12.08 49.28 -11.90
CA TYR A 291 12.13 48.72 -13.26
C TYR A 291 11.01 47.70 -13.51
N GLY A 292 10.49 47.00 -12.47
CA GLY A 292 9.36 46.09 -12.57
C GLY A 292 8.02 46.78 -12.81
N ILE A 293 7.87 48.01 -12.35
CA ILE A 293 6.65 48.84 -12.54
C ILE A 293 6.57 49.40 -13.98
N GLY A 294 7.71 49.51 -14.68
CA GLY A 294 7.76 50.07 -16.05
C GLY A 294 7.49 49.06 -17.16
N LYS A 295 7.14 47.80 -16.88
CA LYS A 295 6.85 46.73 -17.87
C LYS A 295 5.38 46.27 -17.88
N GLN A 296 4.46 46.99 -17.24
CA GLN A 296 3.04 46.66 -17.24
C GLN A 296 2.18 47.70 -17.99
N ASP A 297 2.72 48.36 -19.00
CA ASP A 297 1.95 49.18 -19.97
C ASP A 297 2.07 48.58 -21.38
#